data_a2bc9dedddd2c045441f3dc120821bb2
#
_entry.id   a2bc9dedddd2c045441f3dc120821bb2
#
_cell.length_a   1.000
_cell.length_b   1.000
_cell.length_c   1.000
_cell.angle_alpha   90.00
_cell.angle_beta   90.00
_cell.angle_gamma   90.00
#
_symmetry.space_group_name_H-M   'P 1'
#
loop_
_entity.id
_entity.type
_entity.pdbx_description
1 polymer ?
#
loop_
_entity_poly.entity_id
_entity_poly.type
_entity_poly.pdbx_seq_one_letter_code
_entity_poly.pdbx_strand_id
1 'polypeptide(L)'
;NGVASVTVSDLKAGDYTVAVKYTGDNNYNEATGSAEFSVLKITPEMDVTVEDIVFGEDLIVNAVLPGDATGEVVITVNGVDYHVAIENGEATVTVSGLEAGDYTVAVKYAGDDNYNAAEVTKGVNVAKANPALNVIIDSVDYGNVFTINAVLTGVNNAPLDTNIIVTVNGKNYIVAIVNGKGTFHADKLAAGSYNFNARFAGSNNYNEVSDSGKFNVYKVDSAIGITVKDINVGEDAVITVKLFSDATGSVTVTVNVKDYTANVVNGRATVSVSDLKAGNYDVVAKYSGDNNYNAAVATSSFTVSKVDSTMDVTVNDIVFGGDLTVDVVLPVDATGEVIITVDGTFYTAGINDGKATQVVKDLTAGSHVVVVKYAGDDKYTAVEIAKGV
;
A
#
# COMPACT_ATOMS: atom_id res chain seq x y z
N ASN A 1 41.26 -13.59 99.58
CA ASN A 1 42.40 -13.72 98.68
C ASN A 1 42.95 -12.37 98.20
N GLY A 2 42.45 -11.20 98.69
CA GLY A 2 42.97 -9.88 98.37
C GLY A 2 42.75 -9.44 96.88
N VAL A 3 41.76 -10.03 96.15
CA VAL A 3 41.46 -9.72 94.81
C VAL A 3 40.00 -9.23 94.69
N ALA A 4 39.83 -8.08 94.12
CA ALA A 4 38.51 -7.50 93.75
C ALA A 4 38.41 -7.43 92.25
N SER A 5 37.21 -7.78 91.69
CA SER A 5 36.95 -7.77 90.25
C SER A 5 35.63 -7.04 90.01
N VAL A 6 35.61 -6.28 88.96
CA VAL A 6 34.40 -5.69 88.40
C VAL A 6 34.38 -5.91 86.89
N THR A 7 33.21 -6.23 86.32
CA THR A 7 32.99 -6.29 84.90
C THR A 7 32.19 -5.04 84.47
N VAL A 8 32.69 -4.36 83.42
CA VAL A 8 32.06 -3.23 82.80
C VAL A 8 31.71 -3.62 81.38
N SER A 9 30.43 -3.53 80.98
CA SER A 9 29.93 -3.82 79.65
C SER A 9 29.56 -2.54 78.91
N ASP A 10 29.28 -2.67 77.63
CA ASP A 10 28.74 -1.63 76.74
C ASP A 10 29.63 -0.39 76.60
N LEU A 11 30.94 -0.58 76.70
CA LEU A 11 31.90 0.48 76.42
C LEU A 11 32.01 0.74 74.92
N LYS A 12 31.91 2.03 74.54
CA LYS A 12 32.15 2.49 73.17
C LYS A 12 33.66 2.38 72.84
N ALA A 13 34.01 2.39 71.56
CA ALA A 13 35.40 2.47 71.15
C ALA A 13 36.00 3.80 71.64
N GLY A 14 37.24 3.71 72.16
CA GLY A 14 37.93 4.85 72.73
C GLY A 14 38.97 4.43 73.77
N ASP A 15 39.72 5.37 74.29
CA ASP A 15 40.71 5.17 75.28
C ASP A 15 40.12 5.41 76.68
N TYR A 16 40.35 4.47 77.58
CA TYR A 16 39.79 4.48 78.95
C TYR A 16 40.89 4.37 79.99
N THR A 17 40.66 5.08 81.07
CA THR A 17 41.48 4.95 82.28
C THR A 17 40.64 4.30 83.39
N VAL A 18 41.12 3.20 83.92
CA VAL A 18 40.55 2.57 85.14
C VAL A 18 41.30 3.08 86.32
N ALA A 19 40.59 3.72 87.28
CA ALA A 19 41.13 4.14 88.56
C ALA A 19 40.61 3.17 89.64
N VAL A 20 41.44 2.62 90.42
CA VAL A 20 41.10 1.78 91.60
C VAL A 20 41.56 2.46 92.84
N LYS A 21 40.67 2.54 93.82
CA LYS A 21 40.94 3.08 95.12
C LYS A 21 40.60 2.03 96.21
N TYR A 22 41.57 1.67 96.97
CA TYR A 22 41.40 0.90 98.20
C TYR A 22 41.32 1.98 99.39
N THR A 23 40.32 1.96 100.18
CA THR A 23 40.10 2.94 101.22
C THR A 23 40.86 2.64 102.52
N GLY A 24 41.59 1.56 102.55
CA GLY A 24 42.27 1.11 103.68
C GLY A 24 41.41 0.35 104.69
N ASP A 25 42.00 -0.29 105.63
CA ASP A 25 41.39 -0.94 106.78
C ASP A 25 42.21 -0.75 108.04
N ASN A 26 41.96 -1.48 109.18
CA ASN A 26 42.67 -1.39 110.41
C ASN A 26 44.15 -1.78 110.30
N ASN A 27 44.60 -2.50 109.28
CA ASN A 27 45.97 -3.04 109.09
C ASN A 27 46.69 -2.37 107.94
N TYR A 28 45.93 -1.79 106.94
CA TYR A 28 46.52 -1.26 105.72
C TYR A 28 46.00 0.16 105.42
N ASN A 29 46.90 1.01 104.96
CA ASN A 29 46.55 2.34 104.44
C ASN A 29 45.83 2.32 103.17
N GLU A 30 45.19 3.45 102.80
CA GLU A 30 44.62 3.64 101.49
C GLU A 30 45.64 3.52 100.40
N ALA A 31 45.25 2.98 99.31
CA ALA A 31 46.07 2.84 98.13
C ALA A 31 45.24 3.15 96.82
N THR A 32 45.87 3.75 95.87
CA THR A 32 45.29 4.02 94.57
C THR A 32 46.17 3.41 93.48
N GLY A 33 45.57 2.98 92.42
CA GLY A 33 46.24 2.53 91.18
C GLY A 33 45.45 2.89 90.01
N SER A 34 46.09 3.01 88.84
CA SER A 34 45.37 3.29 87.59
C SER A 34 46.04 2.42 86.48
N ALA A 35 45.21 2.08 85.47
CA ALA A 35 45.59 1.45 84.24
C ALA A 35 44.83 2.00 83.06
N GLU A 36 45.42 2.04 81.90
CA GLU A 36 44.80 2.46 80.65
C GLU A 36 44.52 1.25 79.76
N PHE A 37 43.44 1.28 79.01
CA PHE A 37 43.16 0.30 77.96
C PHE A 37 42.35 0.99 76.87
N SER A 38 42.35 0.45 75.67
CA SER A 38 41.55 0.95 74.51
C SER A 38 40.50 -0.08 74.10
N VAL A 39 39.32 0.40 73.80
CA VAL A 39 38.31 -0.36 73.06
C VAL A 39 38.44 0.03 71.60
N LEU A 40 38.79 -0.93 70.75
CA LEU A 40 39.02 -0.66 69.32
C LEU A 40 37.73 -0.64 68.54
N LYS A 41 37.67 0.22 67.50
CA LYS A 41 36.61 0.17 66.49
C LYS A 41 36.61 -1.15 65.78
N ILE A 42 35.44 -1.67 65.41
CA ILE A 42 35.26 -2.85 64.60
C ILE A 42 34.89 -2.47 63.17
N THR A 43 35.27 -3.31 62.20
CA THR A 43 34.78 -3.13 60.84
C THR A 43 33.36 -3.66 60.77
N PRO A 44 32.38 -2.84 60.36
CA PRO A 44 31.00 -3.28 60.28
C PRO A 44 30.81 -4.29 59.12
N GLU A 45 29.90 -5.24 59.30
CA GLU A 45 29.29 -5.94 58.20
C GLU A 45 28.36 -4.94 57.48
N MET A 46 28.57 -4.75 56.17
CA MET A 46 27.71 -3.93 55.33
C MET A 46 27.21 -4.76 54.18
N ASP A 47 25.90 -5.03 54.12
CA ASP A 47 25.27 -5.72 52.99
C ASP A 47 24.63 -4.72 52.08
N VAL A 48 24.84 -4.91 50.75
CA VAL A 48 24.28 -4.03 49.74
C VAL A 48 23.45 -4.86 48.78
N THR A 49 22.16 -4.49 48.68
CA THR A 49 21.21 -5.10 47.74
C THR A 49 20.91 -4.14 46.62
N VAL A 50 21.06 -4.61 45.39
CA VAL A 50 20.68 -3.92 44.16
C VAL A 50 20.29 -4.99 43.12
N GLU A 51 19.25 -4.77 42.34
CA GLU A 51 18.74 -5.69 41.33
C GLU A 51 18.83 -5.07 39.94
N ASP A 52 18.98 -5.92 38.92
CA ASP A 52 18.90 -5.53 37.52
C ASP A 52 17.49 -4.99 37.23
N ILE A 53 17.41 -3.94 36.40
CA ILE A 53 16.16 -3.29 36.01
C ILE A 53 16.06 -3.19 34.49
N VAL A 54 14.89 -2.75 33.99
CA VAL A 54 14.68 -2.43 32.58
C VAL A 54 14.64 -0.89 32.44
N PHE A 55 15.13 -0.39 31.30
CA PHE A 55 15.06 1.05 31.00
C PHE A 55 13.66 1.64 31.25
N GLY A 56 13.62 2.71 32.04
CA GLY A 56 12.40 3.38 32.48
C GLY A 56 11.89 2.96 33.84
N GLU A 57 12.53 1.98 34.49
CA GLU A 57 12.32 1.63 35.90
C GLU A 57 13.31 2.37 36.77
N ASP A 58 12.99 2.50 38.05
CA ASP A 58 13.85 3.12 39.06
C ASP A 58 14.77 2.06 39.69
N LEU A 59 16.05 2.38 39.83
CA LEU A 59 17.01 1.56 40.55
C LEU A 59 16.90 1.84 42.06
N ILE A 60 16.63 0.80 42.85
CA ILE A 60 16.64 0.86 44.30
C ILE A 60 17.93 0.26 44.83
N VAL A 61 18.71 1.02 45.59
CA VAL A 61 19.91 0.55 46.28
C VAL A 61 19.63 0.61 47.78
N ASN A 62 19.77 -0.53 48.42
CA ASN A 62 19.61 -0.65 49.88
C ASN A 62 20.93 -1.12 50.51
N ALA A 63 21.42 -0.39 51.51
CA ALA A 63 22.57 -0.73 52.33
C ALA A 63 22.11 -1.02 53.75
N VAL A 64 22.54 -2.15 54.30
CA VAL A 64 22.23 -2.59 55.68
C VAL A 64 23.56 -2.70 56.45
N LEU A 65 23.61 -1.99 57.59
CA LEU A 65 24.69 -1.92 58.54
C LEU A 65 24.22 -2.42 59.92
N PRO A 66 25.10 -2.55 60.92
CA PRO A 66 24.66 -2.78 62.31
C PRO A 66 23.64 -1.75 62.75
N GLY A 67 22.60 -2.16 63.53
CA GLY A 67 21.48 -1.31 63.91
C GLY A 67 21.81 -0.08 64.72
N ASP A 68 23.01 -0.03 65.32
CA ASP A 68 23.55 1.09 66.10
C ASP A 68 24.60 1.94 65.33
N ALA A 69 24.84 1.61 64.03
CA ALA A 69 25.67 2.43 63.16
C ALA A 69 24.98 3.77 62.87
N THR A 70 25.79 4.84 62.90
CA THR A 70 25.31 6.22 62.79
C THR A 70 25.98 6.96 61.64
N GLY A 71 25.42 8.14 61.26
CA GLY A 71 25.94 8.98 60.19
C GLY A 71 25.24 8.75 58.86
N GLU A 72 26.02 8.69 57.77
CA GLU A 72 25.51 8.50 56.41
C GLU A 72 26.35 7.51 55.62
N VAL A 73 25.77 6.94 54.58
CA VAL A 73 26.50 6.29 53.52
C VAL A 73 26.50 7.18 52.27
N VAL A 74 27.57 7.11 51.48
CA VAL A 74 27.65 7.69 50.14
C VAL A 74 27.45 6.59 49.17
N ILE A 75 26.35 6.64 48.39
CA ILE A 75 26.04 5.67 47.34
C ILE A 75 26.33 6.37 46.02
N THR A 76 27.31 5.85 45.27
CA THR A 76 27.70 6.38 43.97
C THR A 76 27.14 5.48 42.85
N VAL A 77 26.31 6.07 41.97
CA VAL A 77 25.74 5.43 40.79
C VAL A 77 26.00 6.30 39.57
N ASN A 78 26.60 5.75 38.54
CA ASN A 78 26.91 6.48 37.30
C ASN A 78 27.73 7.79 37.54
N GLY A 79 28.62 7.77 38.57
CA GLY A 79 29.44 8.91 38.92
C GLY A 79 28.70 10.02 39.72
N VAL A 80 27.46 9.79 40.09
CA VAL A 80 26.65 10.69 40.93
C VAL A 80 26.63 10.14 42.36
N ASP A 81 26.96 11.00 43.34
CA ASP A 81 26.95 10.67 44.75
C ASP A 81 25.63 11.03 45.42
N TYR A 82 25.06 10.08 46.12
CA TYR A 82 23.88 10.20 46.94
C TYR A 82 24.23 10.02 48.39
N HIS A 83 24.06 11.07 49.22
CA HIS A 83 24.28 11.05 50.66
C HIS A 83 23.02 10.59 51.35
N VAL A 84 23.07 9.45 52.01
CA VAL A 84 21.86 8.83 52.59
C VAL A 84 22.12 8.59 54.06
N ALA A 85 21.31 9.23 54.92
CA ALA A 85 21.39 9.01 56.38
C ALA A 85 21.06 7.55 56.72
N ILE A 86 21.77 7.02 57.72
CA ILE A 86 21.51 5.67 58.27
C ILE A 86 20.39 5.78 59.29
N GLU A 87 19.30 5.07 59.08
CA GLU A 87 18.17 4.99 60.00
C GLU A 87 17.97 3.54 60.48
N ASN A 88 18.21 3.25 61.75
CA ASN A 88 18.10 1.91 62.32
C ASN A 88 18.97 0.87 61.57
N GLY A 89 20.14 1.27 61.08
CA GLY A 89 21.05 0.41 60.32
C GLY A 89 20.74 0.29 58.86
N GLU A 90 19.74 0.99 58.33
CA GLU A 90 19.36 0.95 56.90
C GLU A 90 19.55 2.31 56.21
N ALA A 91 19.98 2.24 54.94
CA ALA A 91 20.08 3.40 54.06
C ALA A 91 19.64 3.02 52.66
N THR A 92 18.56 3.66 52.15
CA THR A 92 17.98 3.34 50.83
C THR A 92 17.93 4.58 49.95
N VAL A 93 18.29 4.42 48.68
CA VAL A 93 18.15 5.45 47.66
C VAL A 93 17.43 4.88 46.43
N THR A 94 16.61 5.73 45.81
CA THR A 94 15.98 5.46 44.51
C THR A 94 16.63 6.35 43.44
N VAL A 95 17.16 5.74 42.39
CA VAL A 95 17.82 6.42 41.28
C VAL A 95 17.01 6.22 40.02
N SER A 96 16.50 7.30 39.44
CA SER A 96 15.65 7.32 38.26
C SER A 96 16.43 7.75 37.03
N GLY A 97 15.93 7.39 35.82
CA GLY A 97 16.40 7.95 34.56
C GLY A 97 17.73 7.39 34.06
N LEU A 98 18.10 6.21 34.50
CA LEU A 98 19.28 5.49 33.97
C LEU A 98 19.01 5.01 32.56
N GLU A 99 19.95 5.21 31.65
CA GLU A 99 19.91 4.62 30.30
C GLU A 99 20.23 3.12 30.36
N ALA A 100 19.90 2.36 29.31
CA ALA A 100 20.26 0.96 29.25
C ALA A 100 21.78 0.79 29.14
N GLY A 101 22.33 -0.11 29.97
CA GLY A 101 23.77 -0.36 30.06
C GLY A 101 24.17 -0.99 31.37
N ASP A 102 25.45 -1.23 31.56
CA ASP A 102 26.05 -1.80 32.77
C ASP A 102 26.55 -0.66 33.68
N TYR A 103 26.20 -0.71 34.94
CA TYR A 103 26.58 0.27 35.95
C TYR A 103 27.27 -0.39 37.13
N THR A 104 28.09 0.40 37.79
CA THR A 104 28.69 0.04 39.07
C THR A 104 28.07 0.90 40.17
N VAL A 105 27.60 0.25 41.22
CA VAL A 105 27.11 0.87 42.42
C VAL A 105 28.17 0.73 43.50
N ALA A 106 28.75 1.81 43.98
CA ALA A 106 29.68 1.83 45.11
C ALA A 106 29.01 2.45 46.32
N VAL A 107 29.06 1.74 47.46
CA VAL A 107 28.50 2.20 48.74
C VAL A 107 29.62 2.37 49.71
N LYS A 108 29.82 3.57 50.24
CA LYS A 108 30.87 3.92 51.18
C LYS A 108 30.29 4.39 52.50
N TYR A 109 30.73 3.77 53.58
CA TYR A 109 30.48 4.22 54.95
C TYR A 109 31.79 4.76 55.52
N ALA A 110 31.79 6.00 56.02
CA ALA A 110 33.01 6.63 56.54
C ALA A 110 33.39 6.12 57.96
N GLY A 111 32.48 5.36 58.59
CA GLY A 111 32.61 4.93 59.97
C GLY A 111 32.02 5.95 60.92
N ASP A 112 31.94 5.57 62.19
CA ASP A 112 31.49 6.44 63.30
C ASP A 112 32.38 6.25 64.54
N ASP A 113 31.87 6.53 65.70
CA ASP A 113 32.66 6.38 66.95
C ASP A 113 33.00 4.93 67.24
N ASN A 114 32.17 3.94 66.85
CA ASN A 114 32.32 2.52 67.15
C ASN A 114 32.79 1.67 65.94
N TYR A 115 32.60 2.18 64.76
CA TYR A 115 32.83 1.43 63.51
C TYR A 115 33.90 2.08 62.66
N ASN A 116 34.71 1.22 61.99
CA ASN A 116 35.65 1.63 60.96
C ASN A 116 34.88 1.94 59.63
N ALA A 117 35.54 2.62 58.70
CA ALA A 117 35.07 2.77 57.35
C ALA A 117 34.90 1.41 56.63
N ALA A 118 33.86 1.32 55.79
CA ALA A 118 33.59 0.15 54.95
C ALA A 118 33.16 0.59 53.52
N GLU A 119 33.47 -0.25 52.55
CA GLU A 119 33.08 -0.04 51.14
C GLU A 119 32.65 -1.36 50.52
N VAL A 120 31.52 -1.32 49.76
CA VAL A 120 31.01 -2.45 48.99
C VAL A 120 30.69 -1.97 47.57
N THR A 121 31.05 -2.75 46.57
CA THR A 121 30.78 -2.46 45.17
C THR A 121 29.97 -3.59 44.55
N LYS A 122 28.90 -3.25 43.79
CA LYS A 122 28.04 -4.17 43.06
C LYS A 122 27.93 -3.73 41.61
N GLY A 123 27.81 -4.68 40.67
CA GLY A 123 27.39 -4.44 39.33
C GLY A 123 25.87 -4.52 39.20
N VAL A 124 25.28 -3.72 38.35
CA VAL A 124 23.85 -3.76 37.99
C VAL A 124 23.69 -3.53 36.48
N ASN A 125 22.80 -4.25 35.87
CA ASN A 125 22.46 -4.09 34.45
C ASN A 125 21.09 -3.40 34.32
N VAL A 126 21.03 -2.37 33.47
CA VAL A 126 19.78 -1.77 33.00
C VAL A 126 19.52 -2.32 31.61
N ALA A 127 18.58 -3.26 31.48
CA ALA A 127 18.24 -3.88 30.22
C ALA A 127 17.48 -2.92 29.31
N LYS A 128 17.56 -3.12 27.98
CA LYS A 128 16.75 -2.36 27.03
C LYS A 128 15.27 -2.69 27.21
N ALA A 129 14.40 -1.68 27.09
CA ALA A 129 12.96 -1.85 27.09
C ALA A 129 12.44 -2.30 25.73
N ASN A 130 11.25 -2.90 25.70
CA ASN A 130 10.56 -3.27 24.48
C ASN A 130 9.61 -2.15 24.04
N PRO A 131 9.81 -1.54 22.86
CA PRO A 131 8.89 -0.57 22.31
C PRO A 131 7.69 -1.25 21.66
N ALA A 132 6.61 -0.51 21.43
CA ALA A 132 5.45 -0.96 20.66
C ALA A 132 5.43 -0.28 19.28
N LEU A 133 5.34 -1.08 18.22
CA LEU A 133 5.19 -0.61 16.85
C LEU A 133 3.84 -1.11 16.32
N ASN A 134 3.05 -0.20 15.74
CA ASN A 134 1.82 -0.51 15.02
C ASN A 134 1.84 0.19 13.67
N VAL A 135 1.66 -0.56 12.58
CA VAL A 135 1.62 -0.04 11.21
C VAL A 135 0.34 -0.46 10.53
N ILE A 136 -0.33 0.52 9.93
CA ILE A 136 -1.57 0.31 9.20
C ILE A 136 -1.38 0.81 7.76
N ILE A 137 -1.73 -0.03 6.80
CA ILE A 137 -1.82 0.31 5.39
C ILE A 137 -3.24 -0.05 4.93
N ASP A 138 -4.02 0.96 4.61
CA ASP A 138 -5.38 0.76 4.11
C ASP A 138 -5.36 0.26 2.67
N SER A 139 -6.33 -0.58 2.31
CA SER A 139 -6.53 -1.02 0.94
C SER A 139 -6.98 0.15 0.06
N VAL A 140 -6.54 0.16 -1.20
CA VAL A 140 -6.82 1.23 -2.16
C VAL A 140 -7.24 0.64 -3.50
N ASP A 141 -7.83 1.47 -4.37
CA ASP A 141 -8.12 1.10 -5.75
C ASP A 141 -6.89 1.32 -6.64
N TYR A 142 -6.78 0.54 -7.70
CA TYR A 142 -5.74 0.69 -8.71
C TYR A 142 -5.68 2.14 -9.23
N GLY A 143 -4.47 2.62 -9.41
CA GLY A 143 -4.23 4.01 -9.82
C GLY A 143 -4.04 4.99 -8.67
N ASN A 144 -4.38 4.61 -7.43
CA ASN A 144 -4.11 5.41 -6.23
C ASN A 144 -2.77 5.02 -5.58
N VAL A 145 -2.18 5.96 -4.85
CA VAL A 145 -1.05 5.71 -3.96
C VAL A 145 -1.56 5.09 -2.67
N PHE A 146 -0.82 4.15 -2.09
CA PHE A 146 -1.12 3.67 -0.74
C PHE A 146 -0.41 4.53 0.30
N THR A 147 -0.99 4.59 1.50
CA THR A 147 -0.45 5.38 2.62
C THR A 147 -0.06 4.45 3.75
N ILE A 148 1.16 4.62 4.24
CA ILE A 148 1.69 3.93 5.41
C ILE A 148 1.48 4.84 6.61
N ASN A 149 0.72 4.40 7.60
CA ASN A 149 0.54 5.06 8.89
C ASN A 149 1.20 4.22 9.96
N ALA A 150 2.07 4.82 10.76
CA ALA A 150 2.83 4.13 11.79
C ALA A 150 2.74 4.87 13.13
N VAL A 151 2.70 4.09 14.20
CA VAL A 151 2.78 4.58 15.59
C VAL A 151 3.87 3.77 16.29
N LEU A 152 4.83 4.45 16.90
CA LEU A 152 5.92 3.85 17.67
C LEU A 152 5.99 4.51 19.05
N THR A 153 5.84 3.70 20.10
CA THR A 153 5.88 4.16 21.49
C THR A 153 6.86 3.34 22.32
N GLY A 154 7.48 3.98 23.28
CA GLY A 154 8.35 3.38 24.27
C GLY A 154 7.65 3.11 25.60
N VAL A 155 8.45 3.15 26.68
CA VAL A 155 7.96 2.97 28.06
C VAL A 155 6.88 3.98 28.39
N ASN A 156 5.84 3.53 29.10
CA ASN A 156 4.69 4.36 29.50
C ASN A 156 3.99 5.04 28.31
N ASN A 157 4.00 4.39 27.13
CA ASN A 157 3.48 4.92 25.88
C ASN A 157 4.11 6.26 25.45
N ALA A 158 5.33 6.56 25.92
CA ALA A 158 6.06 7.75 25.48
C ALA A 158 6.30 7.70 23.96
N PRO A 159 6.05 8.80 23.24
CA PRO A 159 6.32 8.86 21.82
C PRO A 159 7.82 8.75 21.54
N LEU A 160 8.19 8.01 20.49
CA LEU A 160 9.58 7.91 20.05
C LEU A 160 9.76 8.62 18.71
N ASP A 161 10.86 9.36 18.58
CA ASP A 161 11.24 10.06 17.37
C ASP A 161 12.42 9.31 16.71
N THR A 162 12.18 8.78 15.51
CA THR A 162 13.15 7.97 14.78
C THR A 162 12.67 7.68 13.34
N ASN A 163 13.38 6.81 12.65
CA ASN A 163 12.94 6.24 11.38
C ASN A 163 12.63 4.75 11.55
N ILE A 164 11.59 4.29 10.86
CA ILE A 164 11.33 2.87 10.66
C ILE A 164 11.45 2.52 9.17
N ILE A 165 11.69 1.25 8.88
CA ILE A 165 11.70 0.73 7.52
C ILE A 165 10.44 -0.12 7.33
N VAL A 166 9.66 0.20 6.31
CA VAL A 166 8.50 -0.61 5.89
C VAL A 166 8.78 -1.19 4.52
N THR A 167 8.77 -2.50 4.41
CA THR A 167 8.99 -3.23 3.16
C THR A 167 7.66 -3.68 2.58
N VAL A 168 7.37 -3.27 1.35
CA VAL A 168 6.19 -3.69 0.58
C VAL A 168 6.66 -4.16 -0.80
N ASN A 169 6.26 -5.35 -1.21
CA ASN A 169 6.63 -5.92 -2.53
C ASN A 169 8.15 -5.84 -2.83
N GLY A 170 8.99 -6.08 -1.81
CA GLY A 170 10.45 -6.05 -1.93
C GLY A 170 11.07 -4.64 -1.97
N LYS A 171 10.27 -3.57 -1.94
CA LYS A 171 10.74 -2.19 -1.88
C LYS A 171 10.66 -1.66 -0.45
N ASN A 172 11.74 -1.00 -0.01
CA ASN A 172 11.84 -0.39 1.31
C ASN A 172 11.41 1.07 1.26
N TYR A 173 10.58 1.46 2.22
CA TYR A 173 10.13 2.82 2.48
C TYR A 173 10.63 3.24 3.87
N ILE A 174 11.35 4.37 3.94
CA ILE A 174 11.79 4.94 5.21
C ILE A 174 10.69 5.90 5.67
N VAL A 175 10.07 5.56 6.80
CA VAL A 175 9.01 6.37 7.42
C VAL A 175 9.58 7.10 8.62
N ALA A 176 9.63 8.42 8.57
CA ALA A 176 10.02 9.24 9.69
C ALA A 176 8.90 9.25 10.74
N ILE A 177 9.27 8.92 11.98
CA ILE A 177 8.38 8.97 13.14
C ILE A 177 8.73 10.24 13.93
N VAL A 178 7.75 11.11 14.11
CA VAL A 178 7.85 12.36 14.88
C VAL A 178 6.71 12.41 15.89
N ASN A 179 7.01 12.66 17.14
CA ASN A 179 6.04 12.55 18.24
C ASN A 179 5.30 11.20 18.24
N GLY A 180 6.04 10.11 18.00
CA GLY A 180 5.53 8.75 17.98
C GLY A 180 4.68 8.37 16.77
N LYS A 181 4.54 9.23 15.76
CA LYS A 181 3.68 9.00 14.59
C LYS A 181 4.41 9.27 13.29
N GLY A 182 4.13 8.46 12.27
CA GLY A 182 4.66 8.63 10.92
C GLY A 182 3.60 8.37 9.87
N THR A 183 3.60 9.17 8.81
CA THR A 183 2.76 8.97 7.63
C THR A 183 3.64 9.09 6.38
N PHE A 184 3.50 8.15 5.46
CA PHE A 184 4.24 8.14 4.20
C PHE A 184 3.31 7.77 3.04
N HIS A 185 3.26 8.62 2.01
CA HIS A 185 2.55 8.34 0.77
C HIS A 185 3.49 7.63 -0.19
N ALA A 186 3.18 6.37 -0.47
CA ALA A 186 4.04 5.48 -1.25
C ALA A 186 3.67 5.48 -2.74
N ASP A 187 4.13 4.48 -3.49
CA ASP A 187 3.90 4.38 -4.92
C ASP A 187 2.52 3.79 -5.25
N LYS A 188 2.17 3.83 -6.53
CA LYS A 188 1.06 3.05 -7.09
C LYS A 188 1.51 1.61 -7.32
N LEU A 189 0.63 0.67 -7.04
CA LEU A 189 0.84 -0.75 -7.28
C LEU A 189 -0.22 -1.29 -8.24
N ALA A 190 0.08 -2.39 -8.92
CA ALA A 190 -0.93 -3.15 -9.66
C ALA A 190 -1.99 -3.72 -8.71
N ALA A 191 -3.17 -4.03 -9.22
CA ALA A 191 -4.18 -4.68 -8.39
C ALA A 191 -3.71 -6.06 -7.94
N GLY A 192 -3.93 -6.36 -6.66
CA GLY A 192 -3.43 -7.57 -6.03
C GLY A 192 -3.44 -7.48 -4.50
N SER A 193 -3.00 -8.53 -3.84
CA SER A 193 -2.84 -8.60 -2.39
C SER A 193 -1.36 -8.49 -2.02
N TYR A 194 -1.03 -7.59 -1.11
CA TYR A 194 0.33 -7.27 -0.71
C TYR A 194 0.53 -7.49 0.78
N ASN A 195 1.66 -8.09 1.13
CA ASN A 195 2.14 -8.14 2.51
C ASN A 195 3.08 -6.96 2.74
N PHE A 196 3.10 -6.46 3.97
CA PHE A 196 4.15 -5.57 4.44
C PHE A 196 4.83 -6.12 5.67
N ASN A 197 6.07 -5.71 5.87
CA ASN A 197 6.83 -5.90 7.10
C ASN A 197 7.43 -4.55 7.48
N ALA A 198 7.20 -4.12 8.71
CA ALA A 198 7.73 -2.90 9.28
C ALA A 198 8.74 -3.25 10.39
N ARG A 199 9.84 -2.51 10.48
CA ARG A 199 10.89 -2.75 11.46
C ARG A 199 11.44 -1.44 12.00
N PHE A 200 11.48 -1.35 13.32
CA PHE A 200 12.34 -0.45 14.07
C PHE A 200 13.58 -1.22 14.50
N ALA A 201 14.76 -0.72 14.18
CA ALA A 201 16.02 -1.43 14.42
C ALA A 201 16.50 -1.41 15.89
N GLY A 202 15.74 -0.75 16.78
CA GLY A 202 16.15 -0.50 18.14
C GLY A 202 16.96 0.79 18.28
N SER A 203 17.32 1.10 19.53
CA SER A 203 18.17 2.23 19.89
C SER A 203 19.09 1.84 21.07
N ASN A 204 19.72 2.82 21.72
CA ASN A 204 20.48 2.57 22.94
C ASN A 204 19.59 1.98 24.05
N ASN A 205 18.35 2.51 24.19
CA ASN A 205 17.46 2.17 25.28
C ASN A 205 16.33 1.21 24.94
N TYR A 206 16.12 0.92 23.64
CA TYR A 206 15.02 0.09 23.17
C TYR A 206 15.51 -1.07 22.29
N ASN A 207 14.89 -2.22 22.46
CA ASN A 207 15.05 -3.37 21.60
C ASN A 207 14.49 -3.10 20.20
N GLU A 208 14.87 -3.93 19.21
CA GLU A 208 14.19 -3.94 17.92
C GLU A 208 12.75 -4.45 18.07
N VAL A 209 11.86 -3.96 17.20
CA VAL A 209 10.48 -4.44 17.10
C VAL A 209 10.04 -4.45 15.65
N SER A 210 9.21 -5.41 15.31
CA SER A 210 8.63 -5.54 13.98
C SER A 210 7.11 -5.67 14.06
N ASP A 211 6.46 -5.19 12.99
CA ASP A 211 5.03 -5.36 12.74
C ASP A 211 4.82 -5.79 11.30
N SER A 212 3.74 -6.51 11.00
CA SER A 212 3.45 -6.99 9.66
C SER A 212 1.95 -7.10 9.43
N GLY A 213 1.56 -6.96 8.17
CA GLY A 213 0.16 -7.06 7.80
C GLY A 213 -0.04 -7.25 6.31
N LYS A 214 -1.29 -7.09 5.89
CA LYS A 214 -1.73 -7.22 4.50
C LYS A 214 -2.67 -6.09 4.14
N PHE A 215 -2.62 -5.69 2.87
CA PHE A 215 -3.59 -4.79 2.27
C PHE A 215 -3.84 -5.20 0.81
N ASN A 216 -4.92 -4.71 0.20
CA ASN A 216 -5.25 -5.00 -1.18
C ASN A 216 -5.23 -3.72 -2.02
N VAL A 217 -4.82 -3.88 -3.26
CA VAL A 217 -5.09 -2.93 -4.33
C VAL A 217 -6.20 -3.55 -5.17
N TYR A 218 -7.37 -2.92 -5.21
CA TYR A 218 -8.53 -3.46 -5.90
C TYR A 218 -8.50 -3.09 -7.38
N LYS A 219 -9.03 -3.97 -8.23
CA LYS A 219 -9.30 -3.63 -9.62
C LYS A 219 -10.35 -2.53 -9.68
N VAL A 220 -10.24 -1.70 -10.71
CA VAL A 220 -11.23 -0.66 -11.01
C VAL A 220 -12.04 -1.02 -12.25
N ASP A 221 -13.22 -0.42 -12.38
CA ASP A 221 -14.08 -0.65 -13.54
C ASP A 221 -13.44 -0.05 -14.80
N SER A 222 -13.50 -0.82 -15.90
CA SER A 222 -13.02 -0.37 -17.21
C SER A 222 -13.97 0.63 -17.83
N ALA A 223 -13.44 1.75 -18.29
CA ALA A 223 -14.14 2.54 -19.28
C ALA A 223 -14.05 1.85 -20.64
N ILE A 224 -15.19 1.56 -21.28
CA ILE A 224 -15.25 0.96 -22.61
C ILE A 224 -16.16 1.79 -23.53
N GLY A 225 -15.69 2.09 -24.72
CA GLY A 225 -16.47 2.82 -25.73
C GLY A 225 -16.25 2.22 -27.11
N ILE A 226 -17.28 2.26 -27.96
CA ILE A 226 -17.25 1.77 -29.33
C ILE A 226 -17.35 2.97 -30.28
N THR A 227 -16.55 2.95 -31.32
CA THR A 227 -16.66 3.87 -32.45
C THR A 227 -16.75 3.05 -33.75
N VAL A 228 -17.80 3.24 -34.50
CA VAL A 228 -18.06 2.68 -35.84
C VAL A 228 -18.81 3.72 -36.67
N LYS A 229 -18.64 3.71 -37.95
CA LYS A 229 -19.36 4.62 -38.90
C LYS A 229 -20.31 3.83 -39.76
N ASP A 230 -21.37 4.47 -40.23
CA ASP A 230 -22.18 3.96 -41.29
C ASP A 230 -21.34 3.81 -42.57
N ILE A 231 -21.64 2.80 -43.36
CA ILE A 231 -20.90 2.43 -44.58
C ILE A 231 -21.90 2.10 -45.70
N ASN A 232 -21.35 1.91 -46.89
CA ASN A 232 -22.11 1.36 -48.02
C ASN A 232 -21.76 -0.12 -48.25
N VAL A 233 -22.66 -0.83 -48.91
CA VAL A 233 -22.38 -2.23 -49.34
C VAL A 233 -21.10 -2.29 -50.17
N GLY A 234 -20.19 -3.20 -49.79
CA GLY A 234 -18.87 -3.36 -50.39
C GLY A 234 -17.75 -2.63 -49.69
N GLU A 235 -18.05 -1.82 -48.66
CA GLU A 235 -17.07 -1.22 -47.78
C GLU A 235 -16.89 -2.06 -46.49
N ASP A 236 -15.72 -1.97 -45.89
CA ASP A 236 -15.43 -2.64 -44.61
C ASP A 236 -15.89 -1.76 -43.42
N ALA A 237 -16.63 -2.36 -42.49
CA ALA A 237 -16.95 -1.73 -41.22
C ALA A 237 -15.73 -1.82 -40.28
N VAL A 238 -15.08 -0.68 -40.02
CA VAL A 238 -13.96 -0.58 -39.07
C VAL A 238 -14.52 -0.20 -37.69
N ILE A 239 -14.52 -1.16 -36.77
CA ILE A 239 -15.02 -1.02 -35.40
C ILE A 239 -13.84 -0.85 -34.46
N THR A 240 -13.74 0.28 -33.80
CA THR A 240 -12.70 0.58 -32.80
C THR A 240 -13.30 0.60 -31.41
N VAL A 241 -12.74 -0.24 -30.52
CA VAL A 241 -13.06 -0.24 -29.09
C VAL A 241 -11.97 0.52 -28.36
N LYS A 242 -12.37 1.47 -27.52
CA LYS A 242 -11.48 2.30 -26.72
C LYS A 242 -11.63 1.94 -25.24
N LEU A 243 -10.51 1.73 -24.58
CA LEU A 243 -10.33 1.44 -23.15
C LEU A 243 -9.38 2.48 -22.53
N PHE A 244 -9.01 2.31 -21.25
CA PHE A 244 -7.90 3.06 -20.66
C PHE A 244 -6.59 2.73 -21.39
N SER A 245 -5.67 3.70 -21.43
CA SER A 245 -4.44 3.60 -22.25
C SER A 245 -3.49 2.48 -21.82
N ASP A 246 -3.56 2.07 -20.57
CA ASP A 246 -2.75 1.00 -19.95
C ASP A 246 -3.50 -0.33 -19.83
N ALA A 247 -4.76 -0.40 -20.30
CA ALA A 247 -5.50 -1.65 -20.39
C ALA A 247 -4.84 -2.61 -21.38
N THR A 248 -4.84 -3.89 -21.04
CA THR A 248 -4.19 -4.99 -21.78
C THR A 248 -5.18 -6.11 -22.10
N GLY A 249 -4.71 -7.17 -22.74
CA GLY A 249 -5.53 -8.34 -23.07
C GLY A 249 -6.25 -8.20 -24.41
N SER A 250 -7.52 -8.64 -24.52
CA SER A 250 -8.28 -8.67 -25.75
C SER A 250 -9.73 -8.24 -25.56
N VAL A 251 -10.34 -7.82 -26.66
CA VAL A 251 -11.77 -7.51 -26.77
C VAL A 251 -12.40 -8.45 -27.78
N THR A 252 -13.55 -9.00 -27.42
CA THR A 252 -14.43 -9.70 -28.36
C THR A 252 -15.51 -8.73 -28.82
N VAL A 253 -15.57 -8.49 -30.14
CA VAL A 253 -16.59 -7.68 -30.79
C VAL A 253 -17.57 -8.61 -31.53
N THR A 254 -18.83 -8.60 -31.13
CA THR A 254 -19.89 -9.36 -31.82
C THR A 254 -20.63 -8.40 -32.73
N VAL A 255 -20.69 -8.73 -34.02
CA VAL A 255 -21.51 -8.04 -35.03
C VAL A 255 -22.61 -9.00 -35.46
N ASN A 256 -23.87 -8.65 -35.17
CA ASN A 256 -25.00 -9.57 -35.18
C ASN A 256 -24.70 -10.80 -34.31
N VAL A 257 -24.41 -11.95 -34.87
CA VAL A 257 -24.14 -13.19 -34.13
C VAL A 257 -22.72 -13.70 -34.31
N LYS A 258 -21.87 -12.96 -35.02
CA LYS A 258 -20.50 -13.35 -35.33
C LYS A 258 -19.48 -12.61 -34.47
N ASP A 259 -18.60 -13.36 -33.87
CA ASP A 259 -17.54 -12.85 -32.99
C ASP A 259 -16.23 -12.59 -33.72
N TYR A 260 -15.62 -11.48 -33.37
CA TYR A 260 -14.30 -11.04 -33.83
C TYR A 260 -13.47 -10.67 -32.58
N THR A 261 -12.25 -11.20 -32.50
CA THR A 261 -11.36 -10.90 -31.36
C THR A 261 -10.18 -10.06 -31.82
N ALA A 262 -9.87 -9.01 -31.05
CA ALA A 262 -8.70 -8.17 -31.29
C ALA A 262 -7.96 -7.91 -29.99
N ASN A 263 -6.62 -7.87 -30.04
CA ASN A 263 -5.78 -7.51 -28.92
C ASN A 263 -5.88 -6.01 -28.60
N VAL A 264 -5.81 -5.68 -27.33
CA VAL A 264 -5.74 -4.29 -26.86
C VAL A 264 -4.31 -3.80 -26.95
N VAL A 265 -4.10 -2.74 -27.72
CA VAL A 265 -2.81 -2.06 -27.85
C VAL A 265 -2.98 -0.58 -27.58
N ASN A 266 -2.28 -0.06 -26.58
CA ASN A 266 -2.41 1.33 -26.12
C ASN A 266 -3.87 1.73 -25.86
N GLY A 267 -4.63 0.86 -25.19
CA GLY A 267 -6.04 1.08 -24.86
C GLY A 267 -6.99 1.03 -26.04
N ARG A 268 -6.63 0.43 -27.17
CA ARG A 268 -7.48 0.29 -28.37
C ARG A 268 -7.45 -1.12 -28.92
N ALA A 269 -8.60 -1.58 -29.36
CA ALA A 269 -8.75 -2.80 -30.14
C ALA A 269 -9.56 -2.46 -31.41
N THR A 270 -9.15 -2.92 -32.58
CA THR A 270 -9.84 -2.63 -33.85
C THR A 270 -10.09 -3.93 -34.60
N VAL A 271 -11.30 -4.09 -35.10
CA VAL A 271 -11.69 -5.17 -36.00
C VAL A 271 -12.24 -4.57 -37.30
N SER A 272 -12.01 -5.24 -38.43
CA SER A 272 -12.60 -4.94 -39.74
C SER A 272 -13.55 -6.07 -40.11
N VAL A 273 -14.75 -5.71 -40.52
CA VAL A 273 -15.82 -6.64 -40.90
C VAL A 273 -16.22 -6.36 -42.35
N SER A 274 -15.96 -7.31 -43.23
CA SER A 274 -16.26 -7.24 -44.68
C SER A 274 -17.55 -7.96 -45.04
N ASP A 275 -17.96 -7.81 -46.29
CA ASP A 275 -19.05 -8.55 -46.94
C ASP A 275 -20.42 -8.40 -46.27
N LEU A 276 -20.69 -7.22 -45.74
CA LEU A 276 -21.93 -6.91 -45.11
C LEU A 276 -22.99 -6.50 -46.13
N LYS A 277 -24.20 -7.04 -45.99
CA LYS A 277 -25.35 -6.67 -46.79
C LYS A 277 -25.97 -5.39 -46.25
N ALA A 278 -26.79 -4.70 -47.05
CA ALA A 278 -27.55 -3.56 -46.59
C ALA A 278 -28.48 -3.95 -45.43
N GLY A 279 -28.43 -3.13 -44.36
CA GLY A 279 -29.22 -3.35 -43.13
C GLY A 279 -28.60 -2.68 -41.92
N ASN A 280 -29.27 -2.81 -40.77
CA ASN A 280 -28.79 -2.34 -39.48
C ASN A 280 -28.05 -3.45 -38.77
N TYR A 281 -26.94 -3.10 -38.14
CA TYR A 281 -26.05 -4.03 -37.42
C TYR A 281 -25.83 -3.56 -35.99
N ASP A 282 -26.19 -4.44 -35.06
CA ASP A 282 -25.85 -4.24 -33.64
C ASP A 282 -24.42 -4.70 -33.37
N VAL A 283 -23.71 -3.95 -32.56
CA VAL A 283 -22.35 -4.20 -32.14
C VAL A 283 -22.30 -4.33 -30.64
N VAL A 284 -21.75 -5.43 -30.14
CA VAL A 284 -21.47 -5.66 -28.73
C VAL A 284 -19.98 -5.87 -28.55
N ALA A 285 -19.32 -5.04 -27.77
CA ALA A 285 -17.92 -5.22 -27.39
C ALA A 285 -17.82 -5.70 -25.96
N LYS A 286 -17.10 -6.82 -25.74
CA LYS A 286 -16.85 -7.40 -24.43
C LYS A 286 -15.36 -7.40 -24.16
N TYR A 287 -14.97 -6.72 -23.10
CA TYR A 287 -13.63 -6.75 -22.53
C TYR A 287 -13.63 -7.67 -21.30
N SER A 288 -12.74 -8.66 -21.24
CA SER A 288 -12.68 -9.63 -20.15
C SER A 288 -12.04 -9.07 -18.87
N GLY A 289 -11.51 -7.84 -18.94
CA GLY A 289 -10.66 -7.27 -17.93
C GLY A 289 -9.22 -7.75 -18.05
N ASP A 290 -8.36 -7.22 -17.22
CA ASP A 290 -6.96 -7.64 -17.07
C ASP A 290 -6.56 -7.72 -15.59
N ASN A 291 -5.27 -7.56 -15.28
CA ASN A 291 -4.80 -7.58 -13.91
C ASN A 291 -5.34 -6.40 -13.07
N ASN A 292 -5.58 -5.23 -13.71
CA ASN A 292 -5.90 -3.98 -13.02
C ASN A 292 -7.36 -3.54 -13.21
N TYR A 293 -8.02 -4.05 -14.25
CA TYR A 293 -9.36 -3.62 -14.65
C TYR A 293 -10.37 -4.77 -14.60
N ASN A 294 -11.58 -4.45 -14.21
CA ASN A 294 -12.72 -5.35 -14.27
C ASN A 294 -13.17 -5.56 -15.72
N ALA A 295 -13.93 -6.63 -15.97
CA ALA A 295 -14.61 -6.85 -17.23
C ALA A 295 -15.65 -5.74 -17.50
N ALA A 296 -15.83 -5.42 -18.79
CA ALA A 296 -16.79 -4.40 -19.20
C ALA A 296 -17.44 -4.75 -20.55
N VAL A 297 -18.63 -4.21 -20.77
CA VAL A 297 -19.40 -4.41 -22.00
C VAL A 297 -19.91 -3.04 -22.50
N ALA A 298 -19.84 -2.83 -23.80
CA ALA A 298 -20.45 -1.70 -24.46
C ALA A 298 -21.24 -2.15 -25.68
N THR A 299 -22.23 -1.38 -26.09
CA THR A 299 -23.05 -1.61 -27.26
C THR A 299 -23.06 -0.40 -28.18
N SER A 300 -23.20 -0.61 -29.46
CA SER A 300 -23.36 0.41 -30.50
C SER A 300 -24.11 -0.18 -31.68
N SER A 301 -24.37 0.59 -32.69
CA SER A 301 -24.95 0.12 -33.95
C SER A 301 -24.41 0.96 -35.11
N PHE A 302 -24.52 0.43 -36.33
CA PHE A 302 -24.26 1.14 -37.57
C PHE A 302 -25.16 0.63 -38.68
N THR A 303 -25.27 1.40 -39.74
CA THR A 303 -26.08 1.07 -40.91
C THR A 303 -25.16 0.80 -42.10
N VAL A 304 -25.48 -0.24 -42.84
CA VAL A 304 -24.93 -0.51 -44.17
C VAL A 304 -26.00 -0.10 -45.19
N SER A 305 -25.71 0.94 -45.94
CA SER A 305 -26.62 1.47 -46.97
C SER A 305 -26.31 0.85 -48.33
N LYS A 306 -27.35 0.74 -49.18
CA LYS A 306 -27.13 0.46 -50.58
C LYS A 306 -26.43 1.65 -51.27
N VAL A 307 -25.67 1.36 -52.30
CA VAL A 307 -25.02 2.37 -53.13
C VAL A 307 -26.04 2.92 -54.14
N ASP A 308 -26.03 4.23 -54.34
CA ASP A 308 -26.91 4.83 -55.34
C ASP A 308 -26.55 4.32 -56.75
N SER A 309 -27.58 3.85 -57.50
CA SER A 309 -27.39 3.38 -58.86
C SER A 309 -27.12 4.53 -59.81
N THR A 310 -26.14 4.37 -60.68
CA THR A 310 -25.99 5.14 -61.88
C THR A 310 -26.59 4.34 -63.05
N MET A 311 -27.46 4.94 -63.86
CA MET A 311 -28.02 4.32 -65.05
C MET A 311 -27.93 5.30 -66.19
N ASP A 312 -27.42 4.83 -67.34
CA ASP A 312 -27.47 5.59 -68.58
C ASP A 312 -28.30 4.81 -69.61
N VAL A 313 -29.18 5.55 -70.26
CA VAL A 313 -30.11 5.00 -71.26
C VAL A 313 -29.85 5.68 -72.59
N THR A 314 -29.50 4.87 -73.61
CA THR A 314 -29.31 5.35 -74.96
C THR A 314 -30.45 4.83 -75.86
N VAL A 315 -31.13 5.75 -76.53
CA VAL A 315 -32.12 5.50 -77.58
C VAL A 315 -31.85 6.46 -78.73
N ASN A 316 -32.09 6.05 -79.95
CA ASN A 316 -31.84 6.85 -81.14
C ASN A 316 -33.13 6.90 -81.97
N ASP A 317 -33.40 8.06 -82.66
CA ASP A 317 -34.49 8.17 -83.58
C ASP A 317 -34.40 7.09 -84.67
N ILE A 318 -35.57 6.56 -85.05
CA ILE A 318 -35.72 5.53 -86.07
C ILE A 318 -36.65 6.00 -87.20
N VAL A 319 -36.54 5.39 -88.37
CA VAL A 319 -37.50 5.56 -89.46
C VAL A 319 -38.64 4.57 -89.29
N PHE A 320 -39.84 4.91 -89.82
CA PHE A 320 -40.98 4.01 -89.80
C PHE A 320 -40.65 2.64 -90.38
N GLY A 321 -41.00 1.61 -89.64
CA GLY A 321 -40.62 0.19 -89.91
C GLY A 321 -39.24 -0.24 -89.48
N GLY A 322 -38.49 0.66 -88.86
CA GLY A 322 -37.21 0.33 -88.17
C GLY A 322 -37.41 -0.19 -86.76
N ASP A 323 -36.47 -0.98 -86.26
CA ASP A 323 -36.48 -1.48 -84.89
C ASP A 323 -35.85 -0.46 -83.95
N LEU A 324 -36.51 -0.10 -82.80
CA LEU A 324 -35.93 0.72 -81.74
C LEU A 324 -35.03 -0.16 -80.85
N THR A 325 -33.78 0.21 -80.76
CA THR A 325 -32.86 -0.40 -79.76
C THR A 325 -32.75 0.51 -78.51
N VAL A 326 -33.05 -0.04 -77.38
CA VAL A 326 -32.86 0.58 -76.07
C VAL A 326 -31.64 -0.05 -75.39
N ASP A 327 -30.55 0.69 -75.27
CA ASP A 327 -29.34 0.26 -74.57
C ASP A 327 -29.27 0.89 -73.18
N VAL A 328 -29.04 0.07 -72.17
CA VAL A 328 -28.97 0.46 -70.77
C VAL A 328 -27.60 0.06 -70.22
N VAL A 329 -26.98 1.03 -69.55
CA VAL A 329 -25.70 0.81 -68.86
C VAL A 329 -25.90 1.14 -67.36
N LEU A 330 -25.55 0.18 -66.53
CA LEU A 330 -25.57 0.23 -65.08
C LEU A 330 -24.15 -0.05 -64.56
N PRO A 331 -23.87 0.04 -63.26
CA PRO A 331 -22.61 -0.44 -62.67
C PRO A 331 -22.32 -1.90 -63.11
N VAL A 332 -21.05 -2.20 -63.37
CA VAL A 332 -20.63 -3.48 -63.99
C VAL A 332 -21.06 -4.73 -63.20
N ASP A 333 -21.22 -4.59 -61.88
CA ASP A 333 -21.63 -5.65 -60.94
C ASP A 333 -23.12 -5.57 -60.55
N ALA A 334 -23.91 -4.66 -61.17
CA ALA A 334 -25.34 -4.66 -61.02
C ALA A 334 -25.97 -5.94 -61.56
N THR A 335 -26.97 -6.46 -60.85
CA THR A 335 -27.62 -7.74 -61.15
C THR A 335 -29.13 -7.58 -61.31
N GLY A 336 -29.78 -8.65 -61.88
CA GLY A 336 -31.22 -8.69 -62.05
C GLY A 336 -31.64 -8.29 -63.46
N GLU A 337 -32.70 -7.49 -63.62
CA GLU A 337 -33.26 -7.06 -64.91
C GLU A 337 -33.71 -5.57 -64.85
N VAL A 338 -33.78 -4.98 -66.00
CA VAL A 338 -34.46 -3.68 -66.17
C VAL A 338 -35.85 -3.90 -66.82
N ILE A 339 -36.82 -3.09 -66.35
CA ILE A 339 -38.12 -2.98 -66.95
C ILE A 339 -38.10 -1.78 -67.91
N ILE A 340 -38.36 -2.00 -69.19
CA ILE A 340 -38.41 -0.96 -70.20
C ILE A 340 -39.88 -0.82 -70.64
N THR A 341 -40.42 0.37 -70.53
CA THR A 341 -41.79 0.70 -70.93
C THR A 341 -41.73 1.63 -72.12
N VAL A 342 -42.34 1.24 -73.25
CA VAL A 342 -42.48 2.08 -74.45
C VAL A 342 -43.97 2.24 -74.72
N ASP A 343 -44.52 3.49 -74.61
CA ASP A 343 -45.89 3.81 -74.73
C ASP A 343 -46.86 2.92 -73.95
N GLY A 344 -46.50 2.55 -72.75
CA GLY A 344 -47.28 1.66 -71.86
C GLY A 344 -47.09 0.17 -72.04
N THR A 345 -46.32 -0.27 -73.04
CA THR A 345 -45.98 -1.67 -73.25
C THR A 345 -44.71 -2.00 -72.53
N PHE A 346 -44.73 -3.10 -71.72
CA PHE A 346 -43.63 -3.52 -70.85
C PHE A 346 -42.76 -4.56 -71.54
N TYR A 347 -41.43 -4.38 -71.42
CA TYR A 347 -40.38 -5.32 -71.83
C TYR A 347 -39.44 -5.51 -70.65
N THR A 348 -38.79 -6.65 -70.56
CA THR A 348 -37.75 -6.94 -69.57
C THR A 348 -36.46 -7.33 -70.29
N ALA A 349 -35.34 -6.79 -69.81
CA ALA A 349 -34.03 -7.16 -70.27
C ALA A 349 -33.11 -7.51 -69.09
N GLY A 350 -32.50 -8.72 -69.13
CA GLY A 350 -31.55 -9.16 -68.10
C GLY A 350 -30.26 -8.35 -68.18
N ILE A 351 -29.73 -8.02 -67.04
CA ILE A 351 -28.45 -7.30 -66.90
C ILE A 351 -27.30 -8.33 -66.96
N ASN A 352 -26.34 -8.08 -67.85
CA ASN A 352 -25.13 -8.84 -68.00
C ASN A 352 -23.92 -7.90 -68.07
N ASP A 353 -22.96 -8.04 -67.15
CA ASP A 353 -21.82 -7.12 -67.00
C ASP A 353 -22.22 -5.66 -67.03
N GLY A 354 -23.28 -5.32 -66.30
CA GLY A 354 -23.84 -3.93 -66.16
C GLY A 354 -24.53 -3.44 -67.43
N LYS A 355 -24.85 -4.30 -68.42
CA LYS A 355 -25.53 -3.90 -69.67
C LYS A 355 -26.80 -4.69 -69.87
N ALA A 356 -27.83 -3.98 -70.41
CA ALA A 356 -29.05 -4.60 -70.86
C ALA A 356 -29.47 -3.93 -72.17
N THR A 357 -29.95 -4.73 -73.14
CA THR A 357 -30.41 -4.23 -74.42
C THR A 357 -31.78 -4.83 -74.76
N GLN A 358 -32.69 -4.00 -75.21
CA GLN A 358 -34.02 -4.43 -75.70
C GLN A 358 -34.28 -3.88 -77.08
N VAL A 359 -34.74 -4.72 -77.95
CA VAL A 359 -35.22 -4.33 -79.28
C VAL A 359 -36.74 -4.30 -79.26
N VAL A 360 -37.36 -3.13 -79.65
CA VAL A 360 -38.77 -2.93 -79.74
C VAL A 360 -39.15 -2.72 -81.18
N LYS A 361 -40.10 -3.51 -81.62
CA LYS A 361 -40.56 -3.55 -83.07
C LYS A 361 -41.91 -2.93 -83.23
N ASP A 362 -42.25 -2.62 -84.50
CA ASP A 362 -43.57 -2.24 -84.96
C ASP A 362 -44.08 -0.93 -84.30
N LEU A 363 -43.17 0.02 -84.03
CA LEU A 363 -43.57 1.34 -83.55
C LEU A 363 -44.22 2.16 -84.62
N THR A 364 -45.27 2.94 -84.29
CA THR A 364 -45.91 3.85 -85.16
C THR A 364 -45.04 5.09 -85.46
N ALA A 365 -45.38 5.87 -86.55
CA ALA A 365 -44.65 7.13 -86.74
C ALA A 365 -45.14 8.18 -85.72
N GLY A 366 -44.20 8.88 -85.07
CA GLY A 366 -44.52 9.90 -84.07
C GLY A 366 -43.49 9.90 -82.94
N SER A 367 -43.68 10.69 -81.86
CA SER A 367 -42.81 10.72 -80.67
C SER A 367 -43.27 9.66 -79.67
N HIS A 368 -42.32 8.89 -79.17
CA HIS A 368 -42.55 7.84 -78.21
C HIS A 368 -41.78 8.15 -76.89
N VAL A 369 -42.28 7.66 -75.79
CA VAL A 369 -41.65 7.83 -74.50
C VAL A 369 -41.13 6.44 -74.04
N VAL A 370 -39.82 6.35 -73.81
CA VAL A 370 -39.16 5.19 -73.23
C VAL A 370 -38.90 5.46 -71.79
N VAL A 371 -39.46 4.66 -70.89
CA VAL A 371 -39.16 4.72 -69.44
C VAL A 371 -38.41 3.41 -69.09
N VAL A 372 -37.21 3.56 -68.52
CA VAL A 372 -36.38 2.43 -68.04
C VAL A 372 -36.31 2.45 -66.54
N LYS A 373 -36.68 1.35 -65.92
CA LYS A 373 -36.65 1.17 -64.46
C LYS A 373 -35.78 0.01 -64.07
N TYR A 374 -34.80 0.27 -63.19
CA TYR A 374 -34.04 -0.73 -62.45
C TYR A 374 -34.57 -0.76 -61.05
N ALA A 375 -34.99 -1.91 -60.51
CA ALA A 375 -35.54 -2.07 -59.19
C ALA A 375 -34.48 -2.03 -58.07
N GLY A 376 -33.19 -2.03 -58.45
CA GLY A 376 -32.09 -2.23 -57.58
C GLY A 376 -31.85 -3.72 -57.30
N ASP A 377 -30.76 -4.01 -56.57
CA ASP A 377 -30.38 -5.35 -56.12
C ASP A 377 -29.92 -5.33 -54.66
N ASP A 378 -29.14 -6.29 -54.19
CA ASP A 378 -28.60 -6.34 -52.82
C ASP A 378 -27.61 -5.19 -52.54
N LYS A 379 -26.95 -4.64 -53.58
CA LYS A 379 -25.93 -3.59 -53.45
C LYS A 379 -26.44 -2.21 -53.88
N TYR A 380 -27.28 -2.12 -54.88
CA TYR A 380 -27.69 -0.88 -55.54
C TYR A 380 -29.14 -0.47 -55.23
N THR A 381 -29.40 0.86 -55.15
CA THR A 381 -30.76 1.41 -55.04
C THR A 381 -31.49 1.30 -56.35
N ALA A 382 -32.83 1.46 -56.32
CA ALA A 382 -33.66 1.60 -57.50
C ALA A 382 -33.39 2.93 -58.22
N VAL A 383 -33.47 2.93 -59.57
CA VAL A 383 -33.37 4.12 -60.40
C VAL A 383 -34.30 4.05 -61.58
N GLU A 384 -34.86 5.17 -62.04
CA GLU A 384 -35.78 5.29 -63.19
C GLU A 384 -35.35 6.47 -64.04
N ILE A 385 -35.30 6.27 -65.38
CA ILE A 385 -34.96 7.28 -66.37
C ILE A 385 -35.99 7.24 -67.51
N ALA A 386 -36.46 8.41 -67.92
CA ALA A 386 -37.34 8.57 -69.08
C ALA A 386 -36.60 9.31 -70.19
N LYS A 387 -36.77 8.85 -71.44
CA LYS A 387 -36.22 9.43 -72.67
C LYS A 387 -37.33 9.52 -73.74
N GLY A 388 -37.29 10.57 -74.50
CA GLY A 388 -38.10 10.71 -75.73
C GLY A 388 -37.32 10.24 -76.92
N VAL A 389 -38.00 9.61 -77.91
CA VAL A 389 -37.47 9.18 -79.18
C VAL A 389 -38.46 9.44 -80.26
#